data_4911707bb518bb2f0123f3b4302d72be
#
_entry.id   4911707bb518bb2f0123f3b4302d72be
#
_cell.length_a   1.000
_cell.length_b   1.000
_cell.length_c   1.000
_cell.angle_alpha   90.00
_cell.angle_beta   90.00
_cell.angle_gamma   90.00
#
_symmetry.space_group_name_H-M   'P 1'
#
loop_
_entity.id
_entity.type
_entity.pdbx_description
1 polymer ?
#
loop_
_entity_poly.entity_id
_entity_poly.type
_entity_poly.pdbx_seq_one_letter_code
_entity_poly.pdbx_strand_id
1 'polypeptide(L)'
;VVEDGILRGYVPFDKDWTGFSAEEYREASESVMQEEQENTAEVMNRLNLSGYEVVRAQYFSTLRNPAMTISNGKLRFNTSCLKKFEDVEYVELLLNSVDRCVAIRPCEKGNPNAIHWGRLKEGRWCASTLGCRGLSKTLFDIMEWEEDLKYRFRGQFVEQGDNKLM
;
A
#
# COMPACT_ATOMS: atom_id res chain seq x y z
N VAL A 1 2.22 -5.99 -28.90
CA VAL A 1 1.60 -7.26 -28.48
C VAL A 1 1.88 -7.39 -26.98
N VAL A 2 0.85 -7.68 -26.19
CA VAL A 2 1.00 -7.92 -24.76
C VAL A 2 0.93 -9.42 -24.54
N GLU A 3 2.03 -10.03 -24.17
CA GLU A 3 2.09 -11.40 -23.66
C GLU A 3 2.52 -11.37 -22.21
N ASP A 4 1.82 -12.13 -21.35
CA ASP A 4 2.09 -12.24 -19.91
C ASP A 4 2.13 -10.89 -19.15
N GLY A 5 1.39 -9.89 -19.62
CA GLY A 5 1.35 -8.57 -19.00
C GLY A 5 2.56 -7.67 -19.31
N ILE A 6 3.43 -8.07 -20.20
CA ILE A 6 4.59 -7.30 -20.64
C ILE A 6 4.35 -6.76 -22.05
N LEU A 7 4.53 -5.45 -22.23
CA LEU A 7 4.45 -4.81 -23.54
C LEU A 7 5.74 -5.13 -24.31
N ARG A 8 5.68 -6.09 -25.22
CA ARG A 8 6.81 -6.46 -26.08
C ARG A 8 6.67 -5.75 -27.42
N GLY A 9 7.34 -4.65 -27.59
CA GLY A 9 7.50 -3.92 -28.82
C GLY A 9 6.20 -3.39 -29.42
N TYR A 10 6.17 -2.13 -29.78
CA TYR A 10 5.12 -1.56 -30.62
C TYR A 10 5.65 -1.51 -32.05
N VAL A 11 5.10 -2.34 -32.91
CA VAL A 11 5.30 -2.19 -34.36
C VAL A 11 4.09 -1.43 -34.88
N PRO A 12 4.24 -0.24 -35.48
CA PRO A 12 3.12 0.46 -36.09
C PRO A 12 2.51 -0.41 -37.18
N PHE A 13 1.19 -0.53 -37.11
CA PHE A 13 0.44 -1.30 -38.11
C PHE A 13 0.45 -0.54 -39.43
N ASP A 14 1.28 -0.98 -40.36
CA ASP A 14 1.25 -0.48 -41.75
C ASP A 14 0.37 -1.40 -42.61
N LYS A 15 -0.33 -0.80 -43.57
CA LYS A 15 -1.26 -1.52 -44.47
C LYS A 15 -0.57 -2.60 -45.32
N ASP A 16 0.73 -2.46 -45.51
CA ASP A 16 1.57 -3.37 -46.29
C ASP A 16 2.35 -4.39 -45.46
N TRP A 17 2.01 -4.51 -44.17
CA TRP A 17 2.70 -5.44 -43.30
C TRP A 17 2.37 -6.89 -43.62
N THR A 18 3.36 -7.63 -44.11
CA THR A 18 3.25 -9.05 -44.47
C THR A 18 3.53 -10.00 -43.30
N GLY A 19 3.90 -9.47 -42.12
CA GLY A 19 4.29 -10.24 -40.95
C GLY A 19 5.76 -10.65 -40.98
N PHE A 20 6.31 -10.91 -39.79
CA PHE A 20 7.62 -11.55 -39.67
C PHE A 20 7.47 -13.07 -39.77
N SER A 21 8.39 -13.74 -40.45
CA SER A 21 8.52 -15.19 -40.33
C SER A 21 8.89 -15.54 -38.88
N ALA A 22 8.59 -16.76 -38.47
CA ALA A 22 8.95 -17.22 -37.12
C ALA A 22 10.48 -17.18 -36.88
N GLU A 23 11.29 -17.30 -37.93
CA GLU A 23 12.75 -17.18 -37.88
C GLU A 23 13.21 -15.74 -37.65
N GLU A 24 12.67 -14.78 -38.41
CA GLU A 24 12.99 -13.36 -38.25
C GLU A 24 12.58 -12.84 -36.85
N TYR A 25 11.45 -13.32 -36.34
CA TYR A 25 11.02 -12.98 -34.99
C TYR A 25 11.98 -13.53 -33.93
N ARG A 26 12.45 -14.75 -34.09
CA ARG A 26 13.41 -15.38 -33.18
C ARG A 26 14.76 -14.66 -33.19
N GLU A 27 15.29 -14.35 -34.37
CA GLU A 27 16.54 -13.61 -34.53
C GLU A 27 16.47 -12.20 -33.92
N ALA A 28 15.37 -11.47 -34.17
CA ALA A 28 15.14 -10.17 -33.58
C ALA A 28 15.00 -10.25 -32.03
N SER A 29 14.32 -11.28 -31.54
CA SER A 29 14.18 -11.51 -30.09
C SER A 29 15.50 -11.85 -29.42
N GLU A 30 16.34 -12.70 -30.06
CA GLU A 30 17.67 -13.06 -29.55
C GLU A 30 18.61 -11.86 -29.55
N SER A 31 18.56 -11.00 -30.57
CA SER A 31 19.38 -9.77 -30.60
C SER A 31 19.00 -8.78 -29.49
N VAL A 32 17.71 -8.58 -29.25
CA VAL A 32 17.24 -7.72 -28.14
C VAL A 32 17.63 -8.26 -26.79
N MET A 33 17.54 -9.58 -26.59
CA MET A 33 17.97 -10.21 -25.34
C MET A 33 19.48 -10.10 -25.12
N GLN A 34 20.29 -10.17 -26.18
CA GLN A 34 21.73 -9.96 -26.10
C GLN A 34 22.09 -8.51 -25.75
N GLU A 35 21.45 -7.53 -26.39
CA GLU A 35 21.63 -6.10 -26.04
C GLU A 35 21.24 -5.79 -24.61
N GLU A 36 20.14 -6.36 -24.10
CA GLU A 36 19.73 -6.18 -22.71
C GLU A 36 20.73 -6.82 -21.73
N GLN A 37 21.29 -7.98 -22.06
CA GLN A 37 22.31 -8.64 -21.23
C GLN A 37 23.63 -7.86 -21.21
N GLU A 38 24.08 -7.37 -22.35
CA GLU A 38 25.29 -6.55 -22.46
C GLU A 38 25.12 -5.22 -21.70
N ASN A 39 23.98 -4.57 -21.84
CA ASN A 39 23.68 -3.33 -21.14
C ASN A 39 23.62 -3.54 -19.62
N THR A 40 23.03 -4.64 -19.17
CA THR A 40 22.98 -5.01 -17.73
C THR A 40 24.39 -5.29 -17.19
N ALA A 41 25.24 -5.98 -17.94
CA ALA A 41 26.62 -6.26 -17.54
C ALA A 41 27.47 -4.97 -17.48
N GLU A 42 27.26 -4.04 -18.42
CA GLU A 42 27.94 -2.74 -18.43
C GLU A 42 27.53 -1.86 -17.24
N VAL A 43 26.25 -1.84 -16.92
CA VAL A 43 25.71 -1.13 -15.74
C VAL A 43 26.27 -1.73 -14.45
N MET A 44 26.32 -3.06 -14.34
CA MET A 44 26.88 -3.73 -13.17
C MET A 44 28.38 -3.47 -13.01
N ASN A 45 29.16 -3.44 -14.11
CA ASN A 45 30.59 -3.10 -14.06
C ASN A 45 30.86 -1.66 -13.70
N ARG A 46 29.93 -0.74 -13.98
CA ARG A 46 30.02 0.69 -13.60
C ARG A 46 29.52 0.95 -12.19
N LEU A 47 28.81 0.01 -11.58
CA LEU A 47 28.21 0.18 -10.24
C LEU A 47 29.33 0.14 -9.17
N ASN A 48 29.82 1.29 -8.81
CA ASN A 48 30.75 1.45 -7.71
C ASN A 48 29.98 1.64 -6.40
N LEU A 49 29.95 0.61 -5.56
CA LEU A 49 29.24 0.63 -4.27
C LEU A 49 30.06 1.25 -3.14
N SER A 50 31.26 1.79 -3.40
CA SER A 50 32.18 2.30 -2.37
C SER A 50 31.66 3.52 -1.60
N GLY A 51 30.57 4.11 -1.99
CA GLY A 51 29.94 5.23 -1.26
C GLY A 51 28.58 4.87 -0.67
N TYR A 52 28.14 3.62 -0.81
CA TYR A 52 26.82 3.21 -0.33
C TYR A 52 26.91 2.57 1.06
N GLU A 53 26.05 3.01 1.95
CA GLU A 53 25.88 2.40 3.26
C GLU A 53 24.64 1.50 3.28
N VAL A 54 24.76 0.35 3.95
CA VAL A 54 23.63 -0.56 4.13
C VAL A 54 22.64 0.07 5.09
N VAL A 55 21.43 0.34 4.59
CA VAL A 55 20.33 0.80 5.43
C VAL A 55 19.89 -0.33 6.35
N ARG A 56 20.06 -0.15 7.64
CA ARG A 56 19.73 -1.18 8.64
C ARG A 56 18.23 -1.44 8.66
N ALA A 57 17.84 -2.72 8.78
CA ALA A 57 16.44 -3.16 8.82
C ALA A 57 15.61 -2.47 9.91
N GLN A 58 16.24 -2.02 11.00
CA GLN A 58 15.57 -1.28 12.08
C GLN A 58 14.91 0.03 11.61
N TYR A 59 15.42 0.68 10.57
CA TYR A 59 14.80 1.88 10.00
C TYR A 59 13.49 1.58 9.27
N PHE A 60 13.23 0.32 8.92
CA PHE A 60 11.98 -0.14 8.32
C PHE A 60 10.99 -0.73 9.34
N SER A 61 11.35 -0.78 10.63
CA SER A 61 10.56 -1.42 11.69
C SER A 61 9.20 -0.76 11.97
N THR A 62 8.98 0.46 11.47
CA THR A 62 7.70 1.17 11.61
C THR A 62 6.50 0.44 11.00
N LEU A 63 6.73 -0.53 10.13
CA LEU A 63 5.69 -1.37 9.55
C LEU A 63 5.09 -2.37 10.54
N ARG A 64 5.77 -2.66 11.66
CA ARG A 64 5.32 -3.61 12.70
C ARG A 64 4.38 -2.99 13.72
N ASN A 65 4.42 -1.67 13.88
CA ASN A 65 3.57 -0.97 14.85
C ASN A 65 2.20 -0.68 14.22
N PRO A 66 1.12 -0.80 15.00
CA PRO A 66 -0.19 -0.34 14.58
C PRO A 66 -0.12 1.12 14.14
N ALA A 67 -0.74 1.43 13.03
CA ALA A 67 -0.75 2.78 12.51
C ALA A 67 -2.00 3.06 11.67
N MET A 68 -2.51 4.27 11.81
CA MET A 68 -3.56 4.87 11.00
C MET A 68 -2.93 5.90 10.06
N THR A 69 -3.36 5.91 8.81
CA THR A 69 -2.98 6.94 7.84
C THR A 69 -4.23 7.62 7.35
N ILE A 70 -4.26 8.94 7.43
CA ILE A 70 -5.33 9.78 6.88
C ILE A 70 -4.77 10.69 5.79
N SER A 71 -5.55 10.83 4.74
CA SER A 71 -5.33 11.80 3.68
C SER A 71 -6.69 12.37 3.28
N ASN A 72 -6.73 13.39 2.42
CA ASN A 72 -7.98 14.00 2.01
C ASN A 72 -9.00 12.95 1.52
N GLY A 73 -10.06 12.76 2.29
CA GLY A 73 -11.15 11.83 2.01
C GLY A 73 -10.85 10.33 2.16
N LYS A 74 -9.66 9.93 2.64
CA LYS A 74 -9.29 8.52 2.78
C LYS A 74 -8.64 8.23 4.13
N LEU A 75 -9.04 7.11 4.74
CA LEU A 75 -8.50 6.57 5.98
C LEU A 75 -8.05 5.13 5.76
N ARG A 76 -6.92 4.76 6.30
CA ARG A 76 -6.40 3.40 6.24
C ARG A 76 -5.68 3.02 7.53
N PHE A 77 -6.02 1.85 8.04
CA PHE A 77 -5.26 1.18 9.09
C PHE A 77 -4.26 0.20 8.46
N ASN A 78 -3.12 -0.01 9.08
CA ASN A 78 -2.18 -1.03 8.59
C ASN A 78 -2.57 -2.43 9.10
N THR A 79 -1.95 -3.45 8.53
CA THR A 79 -2.21 -4.85 8.90
C THR A 79 -1.85 -5.16 10.36
N SER A 80 -0.95 -4.38 10.95
CA SER A 80 -0.58 -4.52 12.36
C SER A 80 -1.72 -4.14 13.29
N CYS A 81 -2.60 -3.20 12.89
CA CYS A 81 -3.83 -2.89 13.62
C CYS A 81 -4.76 -4.12 13.63
N LEU A 82 -5.03 -4.67 12.44
CA LEU A 82 -5.91 -5.83 12.29
C LEU A 82 -5.45 -7.04 13.10
N LYS A 83 -4.15 -7.32 13.07
CA LYS A 83 -3.56 -8.42 13.84
C LYS A 83 -3.68 -8.28 15.36
N LYS A 84 -3.82 -7.06 15.87
CA LYS A 84 -3.98 -6.81 17.31
C LYS A 84 -5.38 -7.13 17.82
N PHE A 85 -6.38 -7.00 16.95
CA PHE A 85 -7.77 -7.21 17.32
C PHE A 85 -8.29 -8.63 17.05
N GLU A 86 -7.49 -9.52 16.51
CA GLU A 86 -7.84 -10.91 16.22
C GLU A 86 -9.30 -11.11 15.75
N ASP A 87 -9.48 -11.50 14.51
CA ASP A 87 -10.80 -11.84 13.91
C ASP A 87 -11.89 -10.74 13.93
N VAL A 88 -11.51 -9.48 14.13
CA VAL A 88 -12.42 -8.35 14.10
C VAL A 88 -12.51 -7.74 12.70
N GLU A 89 -13.65 -7.87 12.05
CA GLU A 89 -13.91 -7.26 10.73
C GLU A 89 -14.51 -5.86 10.84
N TYR A 90 -15.22 -5.57 11.94
CA TYR A 90 -15.94 -4.33 12.14
C TYR A 90 -15.47 -3.62 13.39
N VAL A 91 -15.25 -2.33 13.25
CA VAL A 91 -14.87 -1.44 14.35
C VAL A 91 -15.70 -0.18 14.30
N GLU A 92 -15.87 0.47 15.42
CA GLU A 92 -16.32 1.86 15.48
C GLU A 92 -15.17 2.78 15.83
N LEU A 93 -15.22 3.99 15.29
CA LEU A 93 -14.20 5.02 15.48
C LEU A 93 -14.72 6.07 16.44
N LEU A 94 -13.93 6.35 17.45
CA LEU A 94 -14.22 7.33 18.49
C LEU A 94 -13.31 8.53 18.31
N LEU A 95 -13.85 9.72 18.42
CA LEU A 95 -13.10 10.97 18.34
C LEU A 95 -13.27 11.75 19.64
N ASN A 96 -12.15 12.06 20.28
CA ASN A 96 -12.09 13.03 21.37
C ASN A 96 -11.46 14.33 20.82
N SER A 97 -12.30 15.34 20.59
CA SER A 97 -11.86 16.62 20.04
C SER A 97 -11.09 17.47 21.03
N VAL A 98 -11.32 17.27 22.34
CA VAL A 98 -10.64 18.01 23.40
C VAL A 98 -9.19 17.55 23.54
N ASP A 99 -9.01 16.24 23.67
CA ASP A 99 -7.68 15.64 23.81
C ASP A 99 -7.00 15.36 22.45
N ARG A 100 -7.69 15.69 21.36
CA ARG A 100 -7.23 15.44 19.98
C ARG A 100 -6.81 13.99 19.73
N CYS A 101 -7.60 13.05 20.26
CA CYS A 101 -7.36 11.63 20.18
C CYS A 101 -8.40 10.93 19.30
N VAL A 102 -7.94 9.90 18.59
CA VAL A 102 -8.81 8.98 17.87
C VAL A 102 -8.61 7.60 18.47
N ALA A 103 -9.70 6.91 18.77
CA ALA A 103 -9.68 5.54 19.21
C ALA A 103 -10.56 4.67 18.33
N ILE A 104 -10.23 3.39 18.24
CA ILE A 104 -11.06 2.38 17.59
C ILE A 104 -11.34 1.25 18.56
N ARG A 105 -12.54 0.70 18.51
CA ARG A 105 -12.94 -0.48 19.28
C ARG A 105 -13.71 -1.47 18.41
N PRO A 106 -13.65 -2.76 18.71
CA PRO A 106 -14.47 -3.78 18.05
C PRO A 106 -15.95 -3.47 18.19
N CYS A 107 -16.72 -3.78 17.15
CA CYS A 107 -18.17 -3.74 17.22
C CYS A 107 -18.78 -4.83 16.33
N GLU A 108 -20.07 -5.08 16.49
CA GLU A 108 -20.80 -6.00 15.65
C GLU A 108 -21.17 -5.35 14.31
N LYS A 109 -21.31 -6.18 13.28
CA LYS A 109 -21.75 -5.75 11.94
C LYS A 109 -23.07 -4.95 11.94
N GLY A 110 -23.97 -5.26 12.89
CA GLY A 110 -25.27 -4.59 13.05
C GLY A 110 -25.20 -3.20 13.71
N ASN A 111 -24.05 -2.80 14.22
CA ASN A 111 -23.88 -1.46 14.81
C ASN A 111 -24.03 -0.38 13.72
N PRO A 112 -24.87 0.66 13.91
CA PRO A 112 -25.07 1.73 12.93
C PRO A 112 -23.78 2.52 12.63
N ASN A 113 -22.81 2.49 13.53
CA ASN A 113 -21.51 3.15 13.38
C ASN A 113 -20.39 2.20 12.95
N ALA A 114 -20.75 0.96 12.59
CA ALA A 114 -19.76 -0.04 12.20
C ALA A 114 -19.03 0.35 10.92
N ILE A 115 -17.72 0.24 10.98
CA ILE A 115 -16.81 0.45 9.84
C ILE A 115 -16.17 -0.90 9.50
N HIS A 116 -16.34 -1.36 8.27
CA HIS A 116 -15.66 -2.55 7.77
C HIS A 116 -14.20 -2.22 7.41
N TRP A 117 -13.30 -2.35 8.35
CA TRP A 117 -11.92 -1.89 8.25
C TRP A 117 -10.92 -2.90 7.69
N GLY A 118 -11.31 -4.16 7.66
CA GLY A 118 -10.48 -5.22 7.13
C GLY A 118 -11.26 -6.48 6.84
N ARG A 119 -10.67 -7.37 6.08
CA ARG A 119 -11.25 -8.67 5.71
C ARG A 119 -10.19 -9.75 5.72
N LEU A 120 -10.59 -10.94 6.04
CA LEU A 120 -9.77 -12.14 5.89
C LEU A 120 -9.85 -12.62 4.43
N LYS A 121 -8.74 -12.67 3.74
CA LYS A 121 -8.63 -13.22 2.39
C LYS A 121 -7.53 -14.27 2.37
N GLU A 122 -7.89 -15.51 2.03
CA GLU A 122 -6.94 -16.64 1.94
C GLU A 122 -6.07 -16.80 3.21
N GLY A 123 -6.68 -16.67 4.38
CA GLY A 123 -5.99 -16.78 5.66
C GLY A 123 -5.12 -15.56 6.04
N ARG A 124 -5.21 -14.45 5.27
CA ARG A 124 -4.45 -13.23 5.54
C ARG A 124 -5.39 -12.05 5.74
N TRP A 125 -5.13 -11.28 6.78
CA TRP A 125 -5.83 -10.03 7.02
C TRP A 125 -5.39 -8.95 6.03
N CYS A 126 -6.36 -8.39 5.33
CA CYS A 126 -6.17 -7.29 4.39
C CYS A 126 -6.88 -6.05 4.90
N ALA A 127 -6.13 -4.98 5.09
CA ALA A 127 -6.69 -3.69 5.49
C ALA A 127 -7.46 -3.03 4.34
N SER A 128 -8.63 -2.51 4.64
CA SER A 128 -9.44 -1.74 3.70
C SER A 128 -9.01 -0.27 3.68
N THR A 129 -9.16 0.37 2.53
CA THR A 129 -9.09 1.83 2.44
C THR A 129 -10.51 2.35 2.55
N LEU A 130 -10.75 3.20 3.54
CA LEU A 130 -12.06 3.73 3.87
C LEU A 130 -12.23 5.12 3.26
N GLY A 131 -13.35 5.36 2.59
CA GLY A 131 -13.75 6.70 2.17
C GLY A 131 -14.31 7.45 3.37
N CYS A 132 -13.74 8.61 3.71
CA CYS A 132 -14.11 9.33 4.94
C CYS A 132 -14.09 10.86 4.76
N ARG A 133 -14.65 11.39 3.66
CA ARG A 133 -14.59 12.83 3.35
C ARG A 133 -15.05 13.72 4.51
N GLY A 134 -16.18 13.40 5.13
CA GLY A 134 -16.69 14.19 6.27
C GLY A 134 -15.74 14.16 7.46
N LEU A 135 -15.31 12.95 7.87
CA LEU A 135 -14.38 12.80 8.98
C LEU A 135 -13.02 13.43 8.68
N SER A 136 -12.48 13.25 7.46
CA SER A 136 -11.20 13.86 7.12
C SER A 136 -11.26 15.38 7.20
N LYS A 137 -12.31 16.02 6.68
CA LYS A 137 -12.48 17.46 6.78
C LYS A 137 -12.51 17.91 8.25
N THR A 138 -13.33 17.26 9.08
CA THR A 138 -13.42 17.57 10.51
C THR A 138 -12.08 17.44 11.23
N LEU A 139 -11.33 16.37 10.95
CA LEU A 139 -10.03 16.15 11.56
C LEU A 139 -9.00 17.19 11.09
N PHE A 140 -8.99 17.51 9.81
CA PHE A 140 -8.07 18.50 9.25
C PHE A 140 -8.34 19.89 9.85
N ASP A 141 -9.61 20.26 10.01
CA ASP A 141 -10.01 21.52 10.65
C ASP A 141 -9.61 21.58 12.14
N ILE A 142 -9.90 20.52 12.93
CA ILE A 142 -9.57 20.46 14.37
C ILE A 142 -8.05 20.48 14.61
N MET A 143 -7.32 19.80 13.75
CA MET A 143 -5.86 19.62 13.90
C MET A 143 -5.06 20.70 13.18
N GLU A 144 -5.72 21.58 12.44
CA GLU A 144 -5.07 22.60 11.61
C GLU A 144 -4.08 22.00 10.60
N TRP A 145 -4.50 20.91 9.94
CA TRP A 145 -3.66 20.18 9.00
C TRP A 145 -3.80 20.69 7.57
N GLU A 146 -2.72 20.58 6.82
CA GLU A 146 -2.72 20.86 5.38
C GLU A 146 -3.42 19.73 4.60
N GLU A 147 -4.38 20.09 3.73
CA GLU A 147 -5.23 19.14 3.02
C GLU A 147 -4.46 18.27 2.01
N ASP A 148 -3.36 18.77 1.48
CA ASP A 148 -2.52 18.07 0.49
C ASP A 148 -1.58 17.03 1.11
N LEU A 149 -1.45 17.04 2.43
CA LEU A 149 -0.55 16.15 3.12
C LEU A 149 -1.24 14.84 3.57
N LYS A 150 -0.42 13.84 3.80
CA LYS A 150 -0.80 12.58 4.43
C LYS A 150 -0.25 12.51 5.83
N TYR A 151 -1.13 12.26 6.78
CA TYR A 151 -0.75 12.15 8.18
C TYR A 151 -0.79 10.70 8.63
N ARG A 152 0.24 10.26 9.32
CA ARG A 152 0.35 8.91 9.83
C ARG A 152 0.59 8.92 11.33
N PHE A 153 -0.28 8.22 12.03
CA PHE A 153 -0.25 8.09 13.48
C PHE A 153 0.09 6.68 13.88
N ARG A 154 0.90 6.54 14.92
CA ARG A 154 1.10 5.25 15.58
C ARG A 154 -0.03 5.05 16.58
N GLY A 155 -0.64 3.86 16.55
CA GLY A 155 -1.62 3.44 17.53
C GLY A 155 -0.96 2.72 18.70
N GLN A 156 -1.55 2.91 19.87
CA GLN A 156 -1.25 2.12 21.07
C GLN A 156 -2.44 1.21 21.35
N PHE A 157 -2.19 -0.08 21.43
CA PHE A 157 -3.21 -1.06 21.76
C PHE A 157 -3.34 -1.15 23.29
N VAL A 158 -4.55 -1.02 23.77
CA VAL A 158 -4.89 -1.11 25.20
C VAL A 158 -5.96 -2.18 25.39
N GLU A 159 -5.73 -3.09 26.29
CA GLU A 159 -6.66 -4.15 26.66
C GLU A 159 -6.92 -4.06 28.16
N GLN A 160 -8.19 -3.89 28.54
CA GLN A 160 -8.62 -3.81 29.92
C GLN A 160 -9.90 -4.64 30.11
N GLY A 161 -9.75 -5.85 30.63
CA GLY A 161 -10.82 -6.84 30.71
C GLY A 161 -11.31 -7.17 29.29
N ASP A 162 -12.62 -7.07 29.06
CA ASP A 162 -13.24 -7.33 27.76
C ASP A 162 -13.15 -6.15 26.79
N ASN A 163 -12.62 -5.01 27.23
CA ASN A 163 -12.48 -3.83 26.40
C ASN A 163 -11.14 -3.82 25.67
N LYS A 164 -11.18 -3.82 24.35
CA LYS A 164 -10.04 -3.65 23.47
C LYS A 164 -10.15 -2.31 22.74
N LEU A 165 -9.11 -1.48 22.88
CA LEU A 165 -9.02 -0.16 22.26
C LEU A 165 -7.68 0.01 21.51
N MET A 166 -7.67 0.81 20.48
CA MET A 166 -6.44 1.28 19.84
C MET A 166 -6.55 2.75 19.49
#